data_4f48773dc570ecb7e8ab925b95bf1a94
#
_entry.id   4f48773dc570ecb7e8ab925b95bf1a94
#
_cell.length_a   1.000
_cell.length_b   1.000
_cell.length_c   1.000
_cell.angle_alpha   90.00
_cell.angle_beta   90.00
_cell.angle_gamma   90.00
#
_symmetry.space_group_name_H-M   'P 1'
#
loop_
_entity.id
_entity.type
_entity.pdbx_description
1 polymer ?
#
loop_
_entity_poly.entity_id
_entity_poly.type
_entity_poly.pdbx_seq_one_letter_code
_entity_poly.pdbx_strand_id
1 'polypeptide(L)'
;NEVLFYFTEDEYKVAAEDTRERLVFLRACDMNAVKRIDQIYLGNGASNDFFYTRTRKKTKFVVVGCTKTFRNCFCVSMGTNKADNYDAAMNIRENEIQLEIRNEDLNVFSGKEIDFDIDYVSKNEFEVDLPEKVDFMYMQNHKMWDEYDTRCIGCGRCNYSCPTCTCFSMQDIHYKENKNMGERRRVWASCQVDGYTNIAGGHSFRVKHGQRMRFKTLHKIHDYKKRFGENMCVGCGRCDDMCPQYISISEAYEKVARAMREKDNEELISEVYEKVVKAMKEKREE
;
A
#
# COMPACT_ATOMS: atom_id res chain seq x y z
N ASN A 1 9.39 -5.70 13.71
CA ASN A 1 9.69 -7.05 14.17
C ASN A 1 8.89 -7.33 15.44
N GLU A 2 8.09 -8.40 15.44
CA GLU A 2 7.17 -8.75 16.51
C GLU A 2 7.41 -10.20 16.90
N VAL A 3 7.62 -10.46 18.21
CA VAL A 3 7.63 -11.82 18.74
C VAL A 3 6.21 -12.30 18.85
N LEU A 4 5.91 -13.45 18.23
CA LEU A 4 4.58 -14.04 18.26
C LEU A 4 4.46 -15.01 19.45
N PHE A 5 5.44 -15.88 19.62
CA PHE A 5 5.49 -16.81 20.73
C PHE A 5 6.93 -17.27 21.02
N TYR A 6 7.10 -17.74 22.22
CA TYR A 6 8.29 -18.46 22.69
C TYR A 6 8.02 -19.96 22.65
N PHE A 7 9.01 -20.76 22.35
CA PHE A 7 8.91 -22.21 22.29
C PHE A 7 10.03 -22.92 23.03
N THR A 8 9.72 -24.08 23.53
CA THR A 8 10.64 -25.10 24.04
C THR A 8 10.42 -26.41 23.27
N GLU A 9 11.07 -27.52 23.67
CA GLU A 9 10.82 -28.82 23.04
C GLU A 9 9.37 -29.30 23.22
N ASP A 10 8.76 -28.99 24.36
CA ASP A 10 7.48 -29.59 24.77
C ASP A 10 6.30 -28.61 24.70
N GLU A 11 6.55 -27.29 24.68
CA GLU A 11 5.48 -26.30 24.78
C GLU A 11 5.79 -25.01 24.02
N TYR A 12 4.74 -24.24 23.76
CA TYR A 12 4.87 -22.86 23.29
C TYR A 12 4.05 -21.91 24.16
N LYS A 13 4.52 -20.67 24.30
CA LYS A 13 3.87 -19.60 25.04
C LYS A 13 3.72 -18.37 24.16
N VAL A 14 2.49 -17.94 23.93
CA VAL A 14 2.23 -16.69 23.18
C VAL A 14 2.88 -15.50 23.88
N ALA A 15 3.51 -14.62 23.12
CA ALA A 15 4.13 -13.41 23.64
C ALA A 15 3.11 -12.56 24.42
N ALA A 16 3.54 -12.03 25.57
CA ALA A 16 2.69 -11.20 26.40
C ALA A 16 2.15 -10.01 25.63
N GLU A 17 0.91 -9.66 25.89
CA GLU A 17 0.29 -8.50 25.28
C GLU A 17 0.85 -7.21 25.91
N ASP A 18 1.24 -6.25 25.07
CA ASP A 18 1.51 -4.88 25.51
C ASP A 18 0.17 -4.24 25.91
N THR A 19 0.01 -3.91 27.15
CA THR A 19 -1.23 -3.36 27.72
C THR A 19 -1.37 -1.86 27.55
N ARG A 20 -0.30 -1.17 27.10
CA ARG A 20 -0.32 0.29 26.93
C ARG A 20 -1.23 0.69 25.76
N GLU A 21 -2.01 1.72 25.99
CA GLU A 21 -2.71 2.42 24.92
C GLU A 21 -1.72 3.22 24.06
N ARG A 22 -2.04 3.39 22.80
CA ARG A 22 -1.25 4.14 21.84
C ARG A 22 -2.08 5.25 21.21
N LEU A 23 -1.53 6.44 21.25
CA LEU A 23 -2.06 7.57 20.49
C LEU A 23 -1.11 7.84 19.32
N VAL A 24 -1.62 7.72 18.11
CA VAL A 24 -0.81 7.82 16.89
C VAL A 24 -1.29 9.01 16.06
N PHE A 25 -0.37 9.94 15.79
CA PHE A 25 -0.63 11.12 14.98
C PHE A 25 -0.31 10.83 13.52
N LEU A 26 -1.28 11.04 12.64
CA LEU A 26 -1.23 10.65 11.24
C LEU A 26 -1.74 11.77 10.34
N ARG A 27 -1.31 11.80 9.09
CA ARG A 27 -1.98 12.58 8.05
C ARG A 27 -3.14 11.78 7.44
N ALA A 28 -4.00 12.46 6.68
CA ALA A 28 -5.14 11.82 6.01
C ALA A 28 -4.72 10.62 5.14
N CYS A 29 -3.64 10.73 4.37
CA CYS A 29 -3.13 9.61 3.58
C CYS A 29 -2.66 8.43 4.44
N ASP A 30 -2.09 8.67 5.61
CA ASP A 30 -1.69 7.61 6.55
C ASP A 30 -2.91 6.98 7.23
N MET A 31 -3.93 7.77 7.55
CA MET A 31 -5.19 7.23 8.07
C MET A 31 -5.88 6.32 7.04
N ASN A 32 -5.87 6.74 5.77
CA ASN A 32 -6.29 5.88 4.67
C ASN A 32 -5.41 4.62 4.54
N ALA A 33 -4.11 4.69 4.85
CA ALA A 33 -3.26 3.51 4.88
C ALA A 33 -3.65 2.56 6.02
N VAL A 34 -3.98 3.07 7.20
CA VAL A 34 -4.52 2.25 8.31
C VAL A 34 -5.78 1.51 7.87
N LYS A 35 -6.71 2.19 7.19
CA LYS A 35 -7.91 1.54 6.62
C LYS A 35 -7.55 0.34 5.72
N ARG A 36 -6.53 0.48 4.85
CA ARG A 36 -6.08 -0.62 3.97
C ARG A 36 -5.46 -1.78 4.77
N ILE A 37 -4.72 -1.45 5.82
CA ILE A 37 -4.13 -2.46 6.71
C ILE A 37 -5.25 -3.18 7.49
N ASP A 38 -6.23 -2.46 8.01
CA ASP A 38 -7.40 -3.04 8.66
C ASP A 38 -8.13 -4.02 7.72
N GLN A 39 -8.35 -3.65 6.47
CA GLN A 39 -8.95 -4.54 5.46
C GLN A 39 -8.14 -5.83 5.25
N ILE A 40 -6.80 -5.74 5.27
CA ILE A 40 -5.94 -6.91 5.10
C ILE A 40 -5.95 -7.80 6.35
N TYR A 41 -5.79 -7.23 7.52
CA TYR A 41 -5.61 -8.03 8.75
C TYR A 41 -6.90 -8.39 9.45
N LEU A 42 -7.99 -7.62 9.24
CA LEU A 42 -9.28 -7.83 9.89
C LEU A 42 -10.39 -8.29 8.93
N GLY A 43 -10.18 -8.24 7.62
CA GLY A 43 -11.22 -8.52 6.64
C GLY A 43 -10.82 -9.38 5.44
N ASN A 44 -9.60 -9.92 5.42
CA ASN A 44 -9.06 -10.59 4.22
C ASN A 44 -9.11 -12.12 4.26
N GLY A 45 -9.58 -12.72 5.31
CA GLY A 45 -9.60 -14.17 5.48
C GLY A 45 -10.76 -14.64 6.33
N ALA A 46 -10.78 -15.96 6.62
CA ALA A 46 -11.78 -16.57 7.48
C ALA A 46 -11.66 -16.12 8.95
N SER A 47 -10.51 -15.62 9.35
CA SER A 47 -10.25 -15.10 10.70
C SER A 47 -9.35 -13.86 10.65
N ASN A 48 -9.54 -13.00 11.63
CA ASN A 48 -8.71 -11.82 11.83
C ASN A 48 -7.30 -12.21 12.31
N ASP A 49 -6.30 -11.41 11.93
CA ASP A 49 -4.95 -11.56 12.50
C ASP A 49 -4.98 -11.27 14.00
N PHE A 50 -4.61 -12.27 14.80
CA PHE A 50 -4.69 -12.21 16.25
C PHE A 50 -3.80 -11.08 16.84
N PHE A 51 -2.57 -10.97 16.40
CA PHE A 51 -1.60 -10.00 16.93
C PHE A 51 -1.94 -8.58 16.50
N TYR A 52 -2.34 -8.40 15.25
CA TYR A 52 -2.81 -7.11 14.76
C TYR A 52 -4.05 -6.63 15.52
N THR A 53 -5.02 -7.51 15.74
CA THR A 53 -6.26 -7.21 16.48
C THR A 53 -5.96 -6.70 17.90
N ARG A 54 -5.03 -7.33 18.63
CA ARG A 54 -4.62 -6.91 19.97
C ARG A 54 -4.08 -5.47 19.98
N THR A 55 -3.17 -5.18 19.05
CA THR A 55 -2.55 -3.86 18.92
C THR A 55 -3.55 -2.81 18.45
N ARG A 56 -4.36 -3.13 17.45
CA ARG A 56 -5.34 -2.21 16.83
C ARG A 56 -6.38 -1.72 17.82
N LYS A 57 -6.90 -2.59 18.69
CA LYS A 57 -7.89 -2.24 19.72
C LYS A 57 -7.40 -1.21 20.73
N LYS A 58 -6.09 -1.11 20.94
CA LYS A 58 -5.45 -0.18 21.89
C LYS A 58 -4.86 1.05 21.23
N THR A 59 -5.13 1.23 19.94
CA THR A 59 -4.56 2.34 19.17
C THR A 59 -5.65 3.30 18.77
N LYS A 60 -5.51 4.55 19.23
CA LYS A 60 -6.32 5.70 18.85
C LYS A 60 -5.57 6.57 17.86
N PHE A 61 -6.27 7.18 16.94
CA PHE A 61 -5.67 7.96 15.86
C PHE A 61 -6.10 9.42 15.91
N VAL A 62 -5.11 10.30 15.81
CA VAL A 62 -5.30 11.74 15.66
C VAL A 62 -4.87 12.15 14.26
N VAL A 63 -5.79 12.66 13.46
CA VAL A 63 -5.46 13.17 12.14
C VAL A 63 -4.91 14.58 12.27
N VAL A 64 -3.70 14.79 11.78
CA VAL A 64 -3.05 16.10 11.70
C VAL A 64 -3.36 16.72 10.34
N GLY A 65 -3.88 17.93 10.35
CA GLY A 65 -4.19 18.72 9.17
C GLY A 65 -2.99 18.85 8.25
N CYS A 66 -3.23 18.77 6.95
CA CYS A 66 -2.21 18.85 5.92
C CYS A 66 -2.47 20.06 5.04
N THR A 67 -1.78 21.17 5.32
CA THR A 67 -1.91 22.44 4.59
C THR A 67 -1.00 22.54 3.37
N LYS A 68 0.04 21.69 3.29
CA LYS A 68 1.07 21.75 2.28
C LYS A 68 1.50 20.36 1.82
N THR A 69 1.60 20.17 0.51
CA THR A 69 2.06 18.91 -0.08
C THR A 69 3.58 18.78 0.00
N PHE A 70 4.06 17.53 -0.09
CA PHE A 70 5.45 17.23 -0.34
C PHE A 70 5.65 16.94 -1.82
N ARG A 71 6.87 17.13 -2.29
CA ARG A 71 7.26 17.04 -3.71
C ARG A 71 6.71 15.80 -4.42
N ASN A 72 6.72 14.63 -3.78
CA ASN A 72 6.31 13.37 -4.41
C ASN A 72 4.90 12.90 -3.97
N CYS A 73 4.13 13.75 -3.25
CA CYS A 73 2.75 13.43 -2.90
C CYS A 73 1.82 13.47 -4.13
N PHE A 74 0.96 12.47 -4.24
CA PHE A 74 -0.15 12.41 -5.21
C PHE A 74 -1.42 11.83 -4.57
N CYS A 75 -1.63 12.16 -3.30
CA CYS A 75 -2.78 11.67 -2.53
C CYS A 75 -4.12 12.14 -3.08
N VAL A 76 -4.17 13.31 -3.73
CA VAL A 76 -5.39 13.81 -4.39
C VAL A 76 -5.79 12.91 -5.55
N SER A 77 -4.84 12.52 -6.42
CA SER A 77 -5.09 11.56 -7.51
C SER A 77 -5.54 10.18 -7.00
N MET A 78 -5.14 9.81 -5.78
CA MET A 78 -5.56 8.55 -5.15
C MET A 78 -6.86 8.66 -4.35
N GLY A 79 -7.44 9.87 -4.20
CA GLY A 79 -8.63 10.11 -3.37
C GLY A 79 -8.39 9.88 -1.86
N THR A 80 -7.16 10.09 -1.39
CA THR A 80 -6.74 9.81 0.00
C THR A 80 -6.24 11.04 0.76
N ASN A 81 -6.49 12.23 0.20
CA ASN A 81 -6.16 13.52 0.81
C ASN A 81 -7.10 13.89 1.96
N LYS A 82 -8.22 13.21 2.13
CA LYS A 82 -9.18 13.36 3.24
C LYS A 82 -9.31 12.05 4.00
N ALA A 83 -9.68 12.16 5.29
CA ALA A 83 -9.97 11.02 6.16
C ALA A 83 -11.15 11.37 7.07
N ASP A 84 -11.96 10.37 7.42
CA ASP A 84 -13.17 10.50 8.22
C ASP A 84 -13.24 9.52 9.41
N ASN A 85 -12.43 8.48 9.42
CA ASN A 85 -12.43 7.47 10.47
C ASN A 85 -11.23 7.66 11.42
N TYR A 86 -11.36 8.62 12.36
CA TYR A 86 -10.35 8.95 13.37
C TYR A 86 -10.98 9.26 14.72
N ASP A 87 -10.20 9.19 15.79
CA ASP A 87 -10.64 9.48 17.16
C ASP A 87 -10.59 10.98 17.48
N ALA A 88 -9.63 11.70 16.90
CA ALA A 88 -9.53 13.14 16.98
C ALA A 88 -8.85 13.71 15.73
N ALA A 89 -9.01 15.01 15.50
CA ALA A 89 -8.28 15.73 14.45
C ALA A 89 -7.70 17.03 14.99
N MET A 90 -6.61 17.50 14.39
CA MET A 90 -5.97 18.74 14.80
C MET A 90 -5.39 19.53 13.64
N ASN A 91 -5.54 20.84 13.72
CA ASN A 91 -4.81 21.81 12.93
C ASN A 91 -3.75 22.49 13.79
N ILE A 92 -2.53 22.55 13.32
CA ILE A 92 -1.43 23.24 14.00
C ILE A 92 -1.25 24.60 13.34
N ARG A 93 -1.45 25.67 14.09
CA ARG A 93 -1.23 27.07 13.71
C ARG A 93 0.01 27.63 14.42
N GLU A 94 0.42 28.81 14.06
CA GLU A 94 1.59 29.44 14.70
C GLU A 94 1.49 29.56 16.21
N ASN A 95 0.32 29.95 16.72
CA ASN A 95 0.11 30.29 18.14
C ASN A 95 -1.00 29.48 18.81
N GLU A 96 -1.62 28.57 18.10
CA GLU A 96 -2.74 27.78 18.63
C GLU A 96 -2.79 26.38 17.99
N ILE A 97 -3.43 25.47 18.71
CA ILE A 97 -3.81 24.15 18.18
C ILE A 97 -5.33 24.09 18.22
N GLN A 98 -5.92 23.86 17.07
CA GLN A 98 -7.35 23.63 16.92
C GLN A 98 -7.61 22.13 16.95
N LEU A 99 -8.59 21.67 17.72
CA LEU A 99 -8.87 20.25 17.93
C LEU A 99 -10.35 19.95 17.67
N GLU A 100 -10.61 18.84 16.99
CA GLU A 100 -11.88 18.13 17.00
C GLU A 100 -11.69 16.82 17.76
N ILE A 101 -12.52 16.56 18.75
CA ILE A 101 -12.46 15.32 19.55
C ILE A 101 -13.75 14.55 19.28
N ARG A 102 -13.63 13.35 18.74
CA ARG A 102 -14.74 12.45 18.44
C ARG A 102 -14.85 11.30 19.44
N ASN A 103 -13.71 10.89 20.01
CA ASN A 103 -13.65 9.86 21.02
C ASN A 103 -13.57 10.51 22.39
N GLU A 104 -14.58 10.30 23.23
CA GLU A 104 -14.72 10.90 24.56
C GLU A 104 -13.52 10.62 25.48
N ASP A 105 -12.85 9.47 25.33
CA ASP A 105 -11.65 9.15 26.12
C ASP A 105 -10.49 10.14 25.89
N LEU A 106 -10.52 10.89 24.79
CA LEU A 106 -9.53 11.93 24.47
C LEU A 106 -9.95 13.33 24.92
N ASN A 107 -11.12 13.49 25.53
CA ASN A 107 -11.64 14.79 25.96
C ASN A 107 -11.02 15.23 27.31
N VAL A 108 -9.71 15.45 27.27
CA VAL A 108 -8.91 15.89 28.43
C VAL A 108 -8.41 17.33 28.29
N PHE A 109 -8.79 18.01 27.21
CA PHE A 109 -8.34 19.36 26.90
C PHE A 109 -9.44 20.36 27.27
N SER A 110 -9.03 21.55 27.73
CA SER A 110 -9.91 22.71 27.92
C SER A 110 -9.51 23.80 26.93
N GLY A 111 -10.48 24.52 26.40
CA GLY A 111 -10.22 25.58 25.44
C GLY A 111 -11.48 26.36 25.08
N LYS A 112 -11.32 27.27 24.14
CA LYS A 112 -12.45 28.02 23.57
C LYS A 112 -13.11 27.16 22.52
N GLU A 113 -14.43 27.05 22.56
CA GLU A 113 -15.21 26.41 21.50
C GLU A 113 -15.14 27.23 20.20
N ILE A 114 -14.89 26.57 19.12
CA ILE A 114 -14.74 27.15 17.77
C ILE A 114 -15.40 26.24 16.74
N ASP A 115 -15.78 26.79 15.60
CA ASP A 115 -16.07 26.00 14.42
C ASP A 115 -14.77 25.38 13.89
N PHE A 116 -14.75 24.06 13.71
CA PHE A 116 -13.57 23.32 13.29
C PHE A 116 -13.78 22.66 11.95
N ASP A 117 -12.86 22.94 11.04
CA ASP A 117 -12.69 22.20 9.78
C ASP A 117 -11.23 21.80 9.66
N ILE A 118 -10.97 20.50 9.48
CA ILE A 118 -9.60 20.03 9.33
C ILE A 118 -9.02 20.42 7.96
N ASP A 119 -7.78 20.89 7.98
CA ASP A 119 -7.08 21.27 6.76
C ASP A 119 -6.74 20.04 5.91
N TYR A 120 -7.15 20.04 4.67
CA TYR A 120 -6.76 19.05 3.68
C TYR A 120 -6.24 19.73 2.42
N VAL A 121 -5.18 19.18 1.85
CA VAL A 121 -4.71 19.61 0.53
C VAL A 121 -5.74 19.26 -0.53
N SER A 122 -6.05 20.21 -1.40
CA SER A 122 -6.98 20.04 -2.53
C SER A 122 -6.27 19.73 -3.84
N LYS A 123 -4.94 19.99 -3.91
CA LYS A 123 -4.11 19.78 -5.10
C LYS A 123 -2.71 19.34 -4.70
N ASN A 124 -2.12 18.41 -5.47
CA ASN A 124 -0.70 18.06 -5.39
C ASN A 124 0.12 18.86 -6.39
N GLU A 125 1.46 18.78 -6.35
CA GLU A 125 2.34 19.45 -7.32
C GLU A 125 2.17 18.88 -8.74
N PHE A 126 1.74 17.61 -8.84
CA PHE A 126 1.44 16.92 -10.10
C PHE A 126 0.24 16.00 -9.91
N GLU A 127 -0.41 15.67 -11.00
CA GLU A 127 -1.48 14.69 -11.05
C GLU A 127 -0.96 13.38 -11.62
N VAL A 128 -1.49 12.26 -11.15
CA VAL A 128 -1.14 10.93 -11.63
C VAL A 128 -2.33 10.33 -12.35
N ASP A 129 -2.10 9.96 -13.59
CA ASP A 129 -3.08 9.26 -14.41
C ASP A 129 -3.10 7.79 -14.01
N LEU A 130 -4.25 7.33 -13.54
CA LEU A 130 -4.46 5.97 -13.06
C LEU A 130 -5.32 5.19 -14.05
N PRO A 131 -5.01 3.92 -14.32
CA PRO A 131 -5.87 3.10 -15.17
C PRO A 131 -7.21 2.83 -14.47
N GLU A 132 -8.31 2.99 -15.19
CA GLU A 132 -9.64 2.62 -14.70
C GLU A 132 -9.73 1.11 -14.48
N LYS A 133 -9.26 0.36 -15.47
CA LYS A 133 -9.15 -1.10 -15.47
C LYS A 133 -7.75 -1.52 -15.88
N VAL A 134 -7.34 -2.67 -15.44
CA VAL A 134 -6.06 -3.28 -15.86
C VAL A 134 -6.35 -4.67 -16.39
N ASP A 135 -5.99 -4.92 -17.65
CA ASP A 135 -5.88 -6.28 -18.15
C ASP A 135 -4.59 -6.89 -17.62
N PHE A 136 -4.75 -7.80 -16.66
CA PHE A 136 -3.61 -8.45 -16.01
C PHE A 136 -2.79 -9.30 -17.00
N MET A 137 -3.44 -10.00 -17.90
CA MET A 137 -2.76 -10.91 -18.87
C MET A 137 -1.91 -10.12 -19.86
N TYR A 138 -2.43 -8.99 -20.34
CA TYR A 138 -1.69 -8.07 -21.20
C TYR A 138 -0.49 -7.46 -20.45
N MET A 139 -0.73 -6.95 -19.24
CA MET A 139 0.31 -6.31 -18.44
C MET A 139 1.34 -7.30 -17.90
N GLN A 140 0.99 -8.57 -17.74
CA GLN A 140 1.91 -9.57 -17.15
C GLN A 140 3.21 -9.70 -17.94
N ASN A 141 3.17 -9.61 -19.27
CA ASN A 141 4.31 -9.80 -20.17
C ASN A 141 4.69 -8.51 -20.91
N HIS A 142 4.15 -7.35 -20.48
CA HIS A 142 4.42 -6.09 -21.14
C HIS A 142 5.88 -5.65 -20.96
N LYS A 143 6.51 -5.18 -22.04
CA LYS A 143 7.94 -4.81 -22.09
C LYS A 143 8.31 -3.64 -21.17
N MET A 144 7.35 -2.82 -20.74
CA MET A 144 7.63 -1.71 -19.82
C MET A 144 8.32 -2.15 -18.52
N TRP A 145 8.22 -3.42 -18.14
CA TRP A 145 8.85 -3.95 -16.93
C TRP A 145 10.35 -4.19 -17.08
N ASP A 146 10.86 -4.33 -18.30
CA ASP A 146 12.26 -4.70 -18.57
C ASP A 146 13.24 -3.60 -18.11
N GLU A 147 12.83 -2.34 -18.14
CA GLU A 147 13.66 -1.23 -17.68
C GLU A 147 14.07 -1.37 -16.20
N TYR A 148 13.23 -2.00 -15.37
CA TYR A 148 13.50 -2.18 -13.95
C TYR A 148 14.51 -3.29 -13.66
N ASP A 149 14.81 -4.17 -14.62
CA ASP A 149 15.84 -5.19 -14.50
C ASP A 149 17.24 -4.56 -14.35
N THR A 150 17.46 -3.42 -14.98
CA THR A 150 18.72 -2.69 -14.93
C THR A 150 18.72 -1.53 -13.94
N ARG A 151 17.57 -0.86 -13.73
CA ARG A 151 17.46 0.30 -12.85
C ARG A 151 17.32 -0.07 -11.38
N CYS A 152 16.56 -1.12 -11.05
CA CYS A 152 16.28 -1.50 -9.68
C CYS A 152 17.41 -2.36 -9.09
N ILE A 153 17.92 -1.96 -7.93
CA ILE A 153 18.97 -2.70 -7.19
C ILE A 153 18.41 -3.65 -6.13
N GLY A 154 17.10 -3.86 -6.07
CA GLY A 154 16.46 -4.80 -5.14
C GLY A 154 16.59 -4.46 -3.65
N CYS A 155 16.86 -3.20 -3.28
CA CYS A 155 17.13 -2.79 -1.88
C CYS A 155 15.91 -2.83 -0.96
N GLY A 156 14.68 -2.88 -1.48
CA GLY A 156 13.44 -2.96 -0.72
C GLY A 156 12.97 -1.68 -0.02
N ARG A 157 13.74 -0.56 -0.06
CA ARG A 157 13.40 0.70 0.65
C ARG A 157 12.00 1.21 0.31
N CYS A 158 11.59 1.10 -0.94
CA CYS A 158 10.25 1.50 -1.39
C CYS A 158 9.09 0.71 -0.74
N ASN A 159 9.34 -0.47 -0.19
CA ASN A 159 8.36 -1.24 0.57
C ASN A 159 8.46 -0.93 2.07
N TYR A 160 9.68 -0.80 2.58
CA TYR A 160 9.89 -0.50 4.01
C TYR A 160 9.40 0.90 4.40
N SER A 161 9.39 1.86 3.47
CA SER A 161 8.82 3.20 3.68
C SER A 161 7.32 3.28 3.41
N CYS A 162 6.73 2.27 2.78
CA CYS A 162 5.34 2.31 2.36
C CYS A 162 4.39 1.94 3.49
N PRO A 163 3.45 2.81 3.87
CA PRO A 163 2.53 2.56 4.98
C PRO A 163 1.49 1.47 4.68
N THR A 164 1.32 1.07 3.41
CA THR A 164 0.39 0.02 3.02
C THR A 164 1.06 -1.31 2.64
N CYS A 165 2.40 -1.43 2.78
CA CYS A 165 3.08 -2.69 2.54
C CYS A 165 3.08 -3.58 3.78
N THR A 166 2.56 -4.79 3.65
CA THR A 166 2.35 -5.75 4.75
C THR A 166 3.17 -7.02 4.57
N CYS A 167 4.17 -7.02 3.68
CA CYS A 167 5.04 -8.18 3.48
C CYS A 167 5.85 -8.49 4.74
N PHE A 168 5.81 -9.74 5.18
CA PHE A 168 6.61 -10.23 6.30
C PHE A 168 7.15 -11.63 6.03
N SER A 169 8.13 -12.04 6.83
CA SER A 169 8.62 -13.41 6.93
C SER A 169 8.51 -13.88 8.37
N MET A 170 8.30 -15.18 8.54
CA MET A 170 8.40 -15.83 9.84
C MET A 170 9.82 -16.32 10.06
N GLN A 171 10.39 -16.04 11.22
CA GLN A 171 11.73 -16.47 11.59
C GLN A 171 11.71 -17.14 12.97
N ASP A 172 12.29 -18.33 13.05
CA ASP A 172 12.55 -19.01 14.30
C ASP A 172 13.99 -18.69 14.71
N ILE A 173 14.12 -18.11 15.90
CA ILE A 173 15.41 -17.73 16.49
C ILE A 173 15.65 -18.61 17.69
N HIS A 174 16.60 -19.53 17.58
CA HIS A 174 17.02 -20.40 18.68
C HIS A 174 18.04 -19.66 19.58
N TYR A 175 17.91 -19.82 20.89
CA TYR A 175 18.83 -19.20 21.84
C TYR A 175 20.17 -19.92 21.88
N LYS A 176 21.26 -19.16 22.02
CA LYS A 176 22.60 -19.71 22.03
C LYS A 176 22.86 -20.60 23.25
N GLU A 177 22.26 -20.21 24.36
CA GLU A 177 22.40 -20.87 25.69
C GLU A 177 21.65 -22.20 25.73
N ASN A 178 20.52 -22.29 25.00
CA ASN A 178 19.75 -23.52 24.87
C ASN A 178 19.10 -23.56 23.47
N LYS A 179 19.62 -24.42 22.59
CA LYS A 179 19.16 -24.54 21.22
C LYS A 179 17.76 -25.15 21.06
N ASN A 180 17.22 -25.72 22.12
CA ASN A 180 15.87 -26.29 22.14
C ASN A 180 14.83 -25.24 22.55
N MET A 181 15.28 -24.05 22.91
CA MET A 181 14.43 -22.90 23.23
C MET A 181 14.62 -21.78 22.20
N GLY A 182 13.56 -21.04 21.97
CA GLY A 182 13.63 -19.92 21.04
C GLY A 182 12.34 -19.13 20.98
N GLU A 183 12.29 -18.31 19.96
CA GLU A 183 11.15 -17.46 19.68
C GLU A 183 10.83 -17.42 18.19
N ARG A 184 9.55 -17.39 17.84
CA ARG A 184 9.10 -17.11 16.48
C ARG A 184 8.74 -15.66 16.35
N ARG A 185 9.35 -15.02 15.36
CA ARG A 185 9.11 -13.61 15.03
C ARG A 185 8.44 -13.42 13.68
N ARG A 186 7.57 -12.44 13.62
CA ARG A 186 7.17 -11.79 12.37
C ARG A 186 8.17 -10.67 12.09
N VAL A 187 8.88 -10.78 10.97
CA VAL A 187 9.93 -9.83 10.57
C VAL A 187 9.52 -9.16 9.28
N TRP A 188 9.67 -7.87 9.18
CA TRP A 188 9.41 -7.14 7.94
C TRP A 188 10.23 -7.71 6.80
N ALA A 189 9.55 -7.91 5.67
CA ALA A 189 10.14 -8.37 4.44
C ALA A 189 9.70 -7.47 3.28
N SER A 190 10.28 -7.70 2.11
CA SER A 190 9.96 -6.91 0.93
C SER A 190 9.89 -7.78 -0.30
N CYS A 191 8.80 -7.68 -1.04
CA CYS A 191 8.64 -8.33 -2.34
C CYS A 191 9.66 -7.84 -3.40
N GLN A 192 10.42 -6.78 -3.11
CA GLN A 192 11.48 -6.24 -3.96
C GLN A 192 12.86 -6.85 -3.66
N VAL A 193 13.04 -7.48 -2.49
CA VAL A 193 14.32 -8.07 -2.07
C VAL A 193 14.45 -9.49 -2.60
N ASP A 194 15.69 -9.88 -2.92
CA ASP A 194 16.02 -11.23 -3.34
C ASP A 194 15.63 -12.26 -2.27
N GLY A 195 15.19 -13.41 -2.71
CA GLY A 195 14.84 -14.52 -1.84
C GLY A 195 13.43 -14.47 -1.24
N TYR A 196 12.73 -13.32 -1.25
CA TYR A 196 11.39 -13.23 -0.65
C TYR A 196 10.35 -14.17 -1.30
N THR A 197 10.49 -14.44 -2.59
CA THR A 197 9.60 -15.36 -3.32
C THR A 197 10.19 -16.74 -3.57
N ASN A 198 11.27 -17.08 -2.86
CA ASN A 198 11.85 -18.42 -2.91
C ASN A 198 10.92 -19.43 -2.22
N ILE A 199 10.80 -20.59 -2.84
CA ILE A 199 10.04 -21.72 -2.32
C ILE A 199 10.96 -22.92 -2.11
N ALA A 200 10.45 -23.95 -1.46
CA ALA A 200 11.17 -25.22 -1.30
C ALA A 200 11.66 -25.75 -2.66
N GLY A 201 12.86 -26.34 -2.68
CA GLY A 201 13.49 -26.83 -3.91
C GLY A 201 14.30 -25.78 -4.69
N GLY A 202 14.49 -24.56 -4.13
CA GLY A 202 15.35 -23.52 -4.71
C GLY A 202 14.73 -22.72 -5.87
N HIS A 203 13.43 -22.86 -6.09
CA HIS A 203 12.73 -22.07 -7.10
C HIS A 203 12.30 -20.72 -6.57
N SER A 204 12.17 -19.70 -7.46
CA SER A 204 11.65 -18.38 -7.15
C SER A 204 10.62 -17.96 -8.19
N PHE A 205 9.49 -17.42 -7.73
CA PHE A 205 8.45 -16.91 -8.63
C PHE A 205 8.85 -15.62 -9.35
N ARG A 206 9.76 -14.82 -8.76
CA ARG A 206 10.13 -13.49 -9.28
C ARG A 206 11.64 -13.30 -9.16
N VAL A 207 12.37 -13.77 -10.18
CA VAL A 207 13.83 -13.69 -10.24
C VAL A 207 14.27 -12.27 -10.63
N LYS A 208 13.64 -11.71 -11.67
CA LYS A 208 13.98 -10.41 -12.24
C LYS A 208 13.38 -9.27 -11.45
N HIS A 209 14.05 -8.12 -11.39
CA HIS A 209 13.56 -6.91 -10.72
C HIS A 209 12.30 -6.34 -11.39
N GLY A 210 12.22 -6.41 -12.73
CA GLY A 210 11.01 -6.03 -13.47
C GLY A 210 9.78 -6.84 -13.07
N GLN A 211 9.93 -8.13 -12.84
CA GLN A 211 8.85 -8.99 -12.34
C GLN A 211 8.40 -8.57 -10.93
N ARG A 212 9.31 -8.15 -10.07
CA ARG A 212 9.01 -7.66 -8.72
C ARG A 212 8.34 -6.30 -8.78
N MET A 213 8.81 -5.41 -9.64
CA MET A 213 8.21 -4.09 -9.83
C MET A 213 6.80 -4.21 -10.40
N ARG A 214 6.58 -5.08 -11.40
CA ARG A 214 5.25 -5.44 -11.90
C ARG A 214 4.33 -5.87 -10.75
N PHE A 215 4.78 -6.82 -9.95
CA PHE A 215 3.99 -7.30 -8.82
C PHE A 215 3.64 -6.17 -7.85
N LYS A 216 4.61 -5.36 -7.44
CA LYS A 216 4.37 -4.22 -6.55
C LYS A 216 3.35 -3.25 -7.13
N THR A 217 3.51 -2.89 -8.41
CA THR A 217 2.65 -1.93 -9.10
C THR A 217 1.23 -2.47 -9.22
N LEU A 218 1.06 -3.65 -9.82
CA LEU A 218 -0.26 -4.23 -10.07
C LEU A 218 -0.96 -4.64 -8.76
N HIS A 219 -0.22 -5.09 -7.75
CA HIS A 219 -0.79 -5.38 -6.44
C HIS A 219 -1.50 -4.16 -5.84
N LYS A 220 -0.99 -2.94 -6.06
CA LYS A 220 -1.53 -1.71 -5.47
C LYS A 220 -2.66 -1.06 -6.26
N ILE A 221 -2.70 -1.22 -7.58
CA ILE A 221 -3.71 -0.56 -8.42
C ILE A 221 -4.67 -1.52 -9.12
N HIS A 222 -4.41 -2.83 -9.06
CA HIS A 222 -5.25 -3.86 -9.64
C HIS A 222 -5.73 -4.90 -8.63
N ASP A 223 -4.81 -5.74 -8.06
CA ASP A 223 -5.22 -6.89 -7.24
C ASP A 223 -6.02 -6.47 -6.01
N TYR A 224 -5.53 -5.46 -5.31
CA TYR A 224 -6.21 -4.93 -4.13
C TYR A 224 -7.53 -4.23 -4.52
N LYS A 225 -7.53 -3.43 -5.58
CA LYS A 225 -8.74 -2.76 -6.10
C LYS A 225 -9.82 -3.76 -6.50
N LYS A 226 -9.42 -4.87 -7.14
CA LYS A 226 -10.34 -5.96 -7.50
C LYS A 226 -11.00 -6.58 -6.27
N ARG A 227 -10.29 -6.65 -5.14
CA ARG A 227 -10.77 -7.29 -3.91
C ARG A 227 -11.57 -6.35 -3.01
N PHE A 228 -11.11 -5.10 -2.85
CA PHE A 228 -11.63 -4.16 -1.85
C PHE A 228 -12.30 -2.92 -2.47
N GLY A 229 -12.35 -2.80 -3.79
CA GLY A 229 -13.01 -1.70 -4.50
C GLY A 229 -12.21 -0.39 -4.58
N GLU A 230 -11.04 -0.30 -3.93
CA GLU A 230 -10.21 0.89 -3.89
C GLU A 230 -8.72 0.57 -4.08
N ASN A 231 -7.92 1.54 -4.52
CA ASN A 231 -6.49 1.34 -4.66
C ASN A 231 -5.81 1.14 -3.31
N MET A 232 -4.82 0.24 -3.25
CA MET A 232 -4.00 0.05 -2.05
C MET A 232 -3.04 1.21 -1.81
N CYS A 233 -2.51 1.82 -2.87
CA CYS A 233 -1.65 2.98 -2.76
C CYS A 233 -2.44 4.19 -2.25
N VAL A 234 -1.83 4.96 -1.35
CA VAL A 234 -2.42 6.19 -0.78
C VAL A 234 -1.73 7.46 -1.27
N GLY A 235 -0.88 7.38 -2.28
CA GLY A 235 -0.25 8.54 -2.90
C GLY A 235 0.65 9.37 -1.99
N CYS A 236 1.21 8.79 -0.93
CA CYS A 236 2.03 9.51 0.04
C CYS A 236 3.45 9.86 -0.45
N GLY A 237 3.91 9.32 -1.58
CA GLY A 237 5.21 9.63 -2.22
C GLY A 237 6.46 9.06 -1.54
N ARG A 238 6.38 8.47 -0.34
CA ARG A 238 7.56 8.02 0.42
C ARG A 238 8.43 7.00 -0.32
N CYS A 239 7.84 6.16 -1.16
CA CYS A 239 8.60 5.17 -1.93
C CYS A 239 9.51 5.82 -2.98
N ASP A 240 9.09 6.94 -3.56
CA ASP A 240 9.85 7.71 -4.53
C ASP A 240 10.95 8.50 -3.81
N ASP A 241 10.65 9.12 -2.65
CA ASP A 241 11.64 9.80 -1.80
C ASP A 241 12.79 8.88 -1.35
N MET A 242 12.46 7.61 -1.06
CA MET A 242 13.42 6.66 -0.50
C MET A 242 14.18 5.85 -1.55
N CYS A 243 13.84 5.98 -2.84
CA CYS A 243 14.48 5.20 -3.90
C CYS A 243 15.86 5.77 -4.28
N PRO A 244 16.98 5.05 -4.03
CA PRO A 244 18.31 5.52 -4.39
C PRO A 244 18.57 5.53 -5.90
N GLN A 245 17.69 4.90 -6.68
CA GLN A 245 17.74 4.86 -8.15
C GLN A 245 16.69 5.77 -8.79
N TYR A 246 16.06 6.63 -8.01
CA TYR A 246 15.05 7.57 -8.49
C TYR A 246 13.95 6.92 -9.35
N ILE A 247 13.54 5.70 -8.97
CA ILE A 247 12.41 5.01 -9.60
C ILE A 247 11.13 5.54 -8.98
N SER A 248 10.28 6.14 -9.81
CA SER A 248 8.98 6.65 -9.40
C SER A 248 7.89 5.57 -9.54
N ILE A 249 7.10 5.39 -8.49
CA ILE A 249 5.93 4.51 -8.52
C ILE A 249 4.75 5.18 -9.24
N SER A 250 4.62 6.49 -9.14
CA SER A 250 3.60 7.26 -9.87
C SER A 250 3.82 7.14 -11.38
N GLU A 251 5.07 7.29 -11.85
CA GLU A 251 5.42 7.06 -13.26
C GLU A 251 5.09 5.62 -13.71
N ALA A 252 5.30 4.63 -12.84
CA ALA A 252 4.94 3.26 -13.17
C ALA A 252 3.43 3.09 -13.34
N TYR A 253 2.59 3.79 -12.56
CA TYR A 253 1.15 3.79 -12.74
C TYR A 253 0.72 4.45 -14.05
N GLU A 254 1.31 5.59 -14.39
CA GLU A 254 1.05 6.28 -15.66
C GLU A 254 1.45 5.43 -16.89
N LYS A 255 2.58 4.71 -16.80
CA LYS A 255 2.98 3.74 -17.83
C LYS A 255 1.95 2.63 -18.00
N VAL A 256 1.39 2.11 -16.90
CA VAL A 256 0.30 1.13 -16.98
C VAL A 256 -0.95 1.75 -17.62
N ALA A 257 -1.34 2.96 -17.21
CA ALA A 257 -2.50 3.64 -17.79
C ALA A 257 -2.33 3.87 -19.29
N ARG A 258 -1.14 4.29 -19.73
CA ARG A 258 -0.80 4.47 -21.14
C ARG A 258 -0.89 3.16 -21.91
N ALA A 259 -0.28 2.08 -21.41
CA ALA A 259 -0.31 0.78 -22.06
C ALA A 259 -1.73 0.23 -22.19
N MET A 260 -2.60 0.48 -21.21
CA MET A 260 -4.01 0.08 -21.33
C MET A 260 -4.75 0.85 -22.42
N ARG A 261 -4.54 2.18 -22.52
CA ARG A 261 -5.13 2.98 -23.62
C ARG A 261 -4.62 2.57 -24.99
N GLU A 262 -3.34 2.24 -25.11
CA GLU A 262 -2.76 1.74 -26.38
C GLU A 262 -3.44 0.44 -26.80
N LYS A 263 -3.62 -0.50 -25.86
CA LYS A 263 -4.35 -1.75 -26.09
C LYS A 263 -5.80 -1.51 -26.56
N ASP A 264 -6.55 -0.66 -25.84
CA ASP A 264 -7.94 -0.37 -26.15
C ASP A 264 -8.07 0.27 -27.56
N ASN A 265 -7.14 1.13 -27.94
CA ASN A 265 -7.09 1.72 -29.28
C ASN A 265 -6.76 0.68 -30.36
N GLU A 266 -5.85 -0.25 -30.13
CA GLU A 266 -5.52 -1.33 -31.05
C GLU A 266 -6.73 -2.26 -31.27
N GLU A 267 -7.43 -2.61 -30.21
CA GLU A 267 -8.65 -3.42 -30.27
C GLU A 267 -9.75 -2.70 -31.07
N LEU A 268 -9.98 -1.41 -30.82
CA LEU A 268 -10.95 -0.61 -31.56
C LEU A 268 -10.64 -0.53 -33.07
N ILE A 269 -9.36 -0.31 -33.40
CA ILE A 269 -8.90 -0.27 -34.80
C ILE A 269 -9.16 -1.62 -35.48
N SER A 270 -8.86 -2.72 -34.80
CA SER A 270 -9.10 -4.09 -35.32
C SER A 270 -10.57 -4.34 -35.57
N GLU A 271 -11.45 -3.99 -34.64
CA GLU A 271 -12.90 -4.12 -34.80
C GLU A 271 -13.45 -3.30 -35.99
N VAL A 272 -12.98 -2.05 -36.11
CA VAL A 272 -13.39 -1.19 -37.24
C VAL A 272 -12.92 -1.79 -38.56
N TYR A 273 -11.69 -2.28 -38.62
CA TYR A 273 -11.15 -2.92 -39.80
C TYR A 273 -11.96 -4.16 -40.21
N GLU A 274 -12.30 -5.03 -39.27
CA GLU A 274 -13.14 -6.21 -39.55
C GLU A 274 -14.53 -5.83 -40.07
N LYS A 275 -15.17 -4.81 -39.46
CA LYS A 275 -16.47 -4.30 -39.93
C LYS A 275 -16.40 -3.76 -41.36
N VAL A 276 -15.34 -3.01 -41.70
CA VAL A 276 -15.12 -2.46 -43.05
C VAL A 276 -14.90 -3.58 -44.08
N VAL A 277 -14.02 -4.55 -43.72
CA VAL A 277 -13.77 -5.70 -44.62
C VAL A 277 -15.03 -6.51 -44.88
N LYS A 278 -15.87 -6.72 -43.85
CA LYS A 278 -17.16 -7.42 -44.01
C LYS A 278 -18.11 -6.66 -44.95
N ALA A 279 -18.27 -5.35 -44.74
CA ALA A 279 -19.15 -4.51 -45.57
C ALA A 279 -18.66 -4.46 -47.03
N MET A 280 -17.35 -4.47 -47.27
CA MET A 280 -16.77 -4.52 -48.64
C MET A 280 -17.01 -5.86 -49.33
N LYS A 281 -17.03 -6.97 -48.57
CA LYS A 281 -17.36 -8.30 -49.14
C LYS A 281 -18.84 -8.39 -49.51
N GLU A 282 -19.73 -7.94 -48.65
CA GLU A 282 -21.17 -7.93 -48.89
C GLU A 282 -21.52 -7.12 -50.15
N LYS A 283 -20.90 -5.94 -50.37
CA LYS A 283 -21.09 -5.13 -51.58
C LYS A 283 -20.51 -5.74 -52.87
N ARG A 284 -19.68 -6.76 -52.79
CA ARG A 284 -19.14 -7.45 -53.97
C ARG A 284 -19.95 -8.66 -54.38
N GLU A 285 -20.82 -9.13 -53.49
CA GLU A 285 -21.72 -10.26 -53.73
C GLU A 285 -23.11 -9.81 -54.21
N GLU A 286 -23.43 -8.51 -54.10
CA GLU A 286 -24.57 -7.84 -54.76
C GLU A 286 -24.22 -7.40 -56.20
#